data_c166c669dc0f6d0633632cdfa0a338ec
#
_entry.id   c166c669dc0f6d0633632cdfa0a338ec
#
_cell.length_a   1.000
_cell.length_b   1.000
_cell.length_c   1.000
_cell.angle_alpha   90.00
_cell.angle_beta   90.00
_cell.angle_gamma   90.00
#
_symmetry.space_group_name_H-M   'P 1'
#
loop_
_entity.id
_entity.type
_entity.pdbx_description
1 polymer ?
#
loop_
_entity_poly.entity_id
_entity_poly.type
_entity_poly.pdbx_seq_one_letter_code
_entity_poly.pdbx_strand_id
1 'polypeptide(L)'
;MKTNDFPRLLSDFLLKELPGVRNQSTNTIVSYRDTYIRLLTYCRDILNIKPETLSVGDLTAERITEFLNWLESECNNSISTRNQRLAAIHSLFRYIQMQTPEHMFQCQQVLGIPYKKAGKRQVGYLSEDETKTLLAMPDTKTRKGRRDQTLLTLLYDSGARVQELADLRVGDVRLEFPAQVKLTGKGRKTRSVPLMDKTTVLLKNYISEQHLDSPSDFEHPLFYNSQGKKLTRQGIAYVLKKYADACAIKEISPHKMRNPNFNKIQTFY
;
A
#
# COMPACT_ATOMS: atom_id res chain seq x y z
N MET A 1 -25.24 -33.98 10.41
CA MET A 1 -24.66 -33.02 11.37
C MET A 1 -24.01 -31.89 10.59
N LYS A 2 -24.33 -30.60 10.88
CA LYS A 2 -23.57 -29.48 10.32
C LYS A 2 -22.14 -29.57 10.85
N THR A 3 -21.19 -29.71 9.99
CA THR A 3 -19.76 -29.72 10.36
C THR A 3 -19.30 -28.27 10.52
N ASN A 4 -18.82 -27.89 11.73
CA ASN A 4 -18.25 -26.56 12.02
C ASN A 4 -16.83 -26.48 11.44
N ASP A 5 -16.71 -26.61 10.14
CA ASP A 5 -15.43 -26.76 9.44
C ASP A 5 -14.82 -25.42 9.00
N PHE A 6 -15.66 -24.40 8.82
CA PHE A 6 -15.21 -23.10 8.31
C PHE A 6 -14.15 -22.41 9.18
N PRO A 7 -14.27 -22.33 10.54
CA PRO A 7 -13.25 -21.69 11.37
C PRO A 7 -11.86 -22.35 11.24
N ARG A 8 -11.81 -23.67 11.15
CA ARG A 8 -10.57 -24.42 10.95
C ARG A 8 -9.96 -24.12 9.58
N LEU A 9 -10.76 -24.19 8.53
CA LEU A 9 -10.31 -23.90 7.15
C LEU A 9 -9.83 -22.47 6.99
N LEU A 10 -10.52 -21.49 7.58
CA LEU A 10 -10.10 -20.10 7.60
C LEU A 10 -8.77 -19.90 8.34
N SER A 11 -8.60 -20.54 9.49
CA SER A 11 -7.38 -20.48 10.28
C SER A 11 -6.19 -21.08 9.50
N ASP A 12 -6.37 -22.27 8.93
CA ASP A 12 -5.33 -22.93 8.12
C ASP A 12 -4.96 -22.10 6.88
N PHE A 13 -5.96 -21.48 6.24
CA PHE A 13 -5.73 -20.60 5.11
C PHE A 13 -4.89 -19.37 5.48
N LEU A 14 -5.25 -18.68 6.58
CA LEU A 14 -4.55 -17.46 7.00
C LEU A 14 -3.16 -17.71 7.57
N LEU A 15 -2.97 -18.80 8.32
CA LEU A 15 -1.75 -19.07 9.09
C LEU A 15 -0.77 -19.98 8.37
N LYS A 16 -1.23 -20.85 7.48
CA LYS A 16 -0.40 -21.84 6.79
C LYS A 16 -0.35 -21.60 5.27
N GLU A 17 -1.51 -21.53 4.62
CA GLU A 17 -1.59 -21.45 3.16
C GLU A 17 -1.04 -20.13 2.63
N LEU A 18 -1.53 -18.98 3.12
CA LEU A 18 -1.10 -17.67 2.63
C LEU A 18 0.38 -17.39 2.88
N PRO A 19 0.93 -17.55 4.10
CA PRO A 19 2.33 -17.25 4.35
C PRO A 19 3.27 -18.34 3.83
N GLY A 20 2.93 -19.61 4.04
CA GLY A 20 3.80 -20.76 3.74
C GLY A 20 3.77 -21.14 2.26
N VAL A 21 2.61 -21.64 1.79
CA VAL A 21 2.50 -22.17 0.43
C VAL A 21 2.51 -21.10 -0.62
N ARG A 22 1.75 -19.98 -0.41
CA ARG A 22 1.62 -18.89 -1.38
C ARG A 22 2.63 -17.76 -1.21
N ASN A 23 3.45 -17.79 -0.16
CA ASN A 23 4.44 -16.75 0.16
C ASN A 23 3.87 -15.32 0.00
N GLN A 24 2.63 -15.10 0.48
CA GLN A 24 1.96 -13.81 0.37
C GLN A 24 2.58 -12.79 1.31
N SER A 25 2.61 -11.52 0.86
CA SER A 25 3.11 -10.43 1.69
C SER A 25 2.24 -10.22 2.93
N THR A 26 2.84 -9.78 4.04
CA THR A 26 2.12 -9.44 5.29
C THR A 26 0.96 -8.49 5.03
N ASN A 27 1.12 -7.49 4.15
CA ASN A 27 0.06 -6.55 3.80
C ASN A 27 -1.13 -7.23 3.11
N THR A 28 -0.87 -8.23 2.25
CA THR A 28 -1.94 -9.03 1.61
C THR A 28 -2.69 -9.85 2.65
N ILE A 29 -1.95 -10.51 3.56
CA ILE A 29 -2.55 -11.32 4.64
C ILE A 29 -3.41 -10.45 5.55
N VAL A 30 -2.93 -9.26 5.97
CA VAL A 30 -3.70 -8.31 6.77
C VAL A 30 -4.97 -7.86 6.03
N SER A 31 -4.89 -7.52 4.76
CA SER A 31 -6.05 -7.12 3.95
C SER A 31 -7.09 -8.24 3.82
N TYR A 32 -6.65 -9.49 3.68
CA TYR A 32 -7.53 -10.65 3.65
C TYR A 32 -8.18 -10.89 5.02
N ARG A 33 -7.37 -10.87 6.09
CA ARG A 33 -7.87 -10.98 7.46
C ARG A 33 -8.96 -9.94 7.75
N ASP A 34 -8.77 -8.68 7.38
CA ASP A 34 -9.76 -7.63 7.58
C ASP A 34 -11.07 -7.91 6.80
N THR A 35 -10.98 -8.56 5.65
CA THR A 35 -12.16 -9.01 4.91
C THR A 35 -12.93 -10.07 5.68
N TYR A 36 -12.23 -11.07 6.22
CA TYR A 36 -12.89 -12.17 6.95
C TYR A 36 -13.42 -11.72 8.31
N ILE A 37 -12.76 -10.79 9.00
CA ILE A 37 -13.32 -10.18 10.21
C ILE A 37 -14.68 -9.56 9.89
N ARG A 38 -14.79 -8.79 8.80
CA ARG A 38 -16.07 -8.19 8.41
C ARG A 38 -17.11 -9.23 7.98
N LEU A 39 -16.70 -10.29 7.30
CA LEU A 39 -17.61 -11.40 6.96
C LEU A 39 -18.14 -12.09 8.22
N LEU A 40 -17.27 -12.40 9.18
CA LEU A 40 -17.68 -12.98 10.46
C LEU A 40 -18.58 -12.06 11.29
N THR A 41 -18.29 -10.75 11.27
CA THR A 41 -19.16 -9.73 11.89
C THR A 41 -20.54 -9.73 11.24
N TYR A 42 -20.62 -9.74 9.91
CA TYR A 42 -21.88 -9.83 9.17
C TYR A 42 -22.64 -11.11 9.51
N CYS A 43 -21.97 -12.25 9.54
CA CYS A 43 -22.62 -13.53 9.92
C CYS A 43 -23.19 -13.48 11.34
N ARG A 44 -22.46 -12.90 12.29
CA ARG A 44 -22.90 -12.79 13.69
C ARG A 44 -24.06 -11.79 13.84
N ASP A 45 -23.91 -10.58 13.29
CA ASP A 45 -24.79 -9.45 13.61
C ASP A 45 -26.04 -9.39 12.72
N ILE A 46 -25.96 -9.89 11.48
CA ILE A 46 -27.05 -9.85 10.50
C ILE A 46 -27.70 -11.22 10.33
N LEU A 47 -26.90 -12.28 10.22
CA LEU A 47 -27.43 -13.63 10.02
C LEU A 47 -27.68 -14.38 11.34
N ASN A 48 -27.28 -13.84 12.51
CA ASN A 48 -27.34 -14.45 13.83
C ASN A 48 -26.65 -15.82 13.88
N ILE A 49 -25.58 -16.01 13.10
CA ILE A 49 -24.74 -17.21 13.08
C ILE A 49 -23.45 -16.91 13.82
N LYS A 50 -23.20 -17.63 14.92
CA LYS A 50 -21.95 -17.47 15.67
C LYS A 50 -20.76 -17.97 14.84
N PRO A 51 -19.63 -17.26 14.86
CA PRO A 51 -18.43 -17.67 14.11
C PRO A 51 -17.96 -19.09 14.41
N GLU A 52 -18.11 -19.56 15.66
CA GLU A 52 -17.68 -20.89 16.12
C GLU A 52 -18.55 -22.02 15.55
N THR A 53 -19.78 -21.70 15.14
CA THR A 53 -20.74 -22.69 14.58
C THR A 53 -20.90 -22.55 13.08
N LEU A 54 -20.18 -21.63 12.44
CA LEU A 54 -20.27 -21.36 11.02
C LEU A 54 -19.69 -22.54 10.23
N SER A 55 -20.45 -23.02 9.25
CA SER A 55 -20.03 -24.06 8.30
C SER A 55 -19.79 -23.46 6.91
N VAL A 56 -19.02 -24.15 6.07
CA VAL A 56 -18.89 -23.76 4.66
C VAL A 56 -20.25 -23.69 3.99
N GLY A 57 -21.17 -24.63 4.30
CA GLY A 57 -22.53 -24.67 3.78
C GLY A 57 -23.38 -23.45 4.11
N ASP A 58 -23.05 -22.71 5.17
CA ASP A 58 -23.77 -21.47 5.51
C ASP A 58 -23.38 -20.28 4.62
N LEU A 59 -22.25 -20.34 3.93
CA LEU A 59 -21.72 -19.27 3.08
C LEU A 59 -22.04 -19.51 1.60
N THR A 60 -23.35 -19.45 1.27
CA THR A 60 -23.84 -19.61 -0.11
C THR A 60 -23.49 -18.39 -0.97
N ALA A 61 -23.58 -18.51 -2.29
CA ALA A 61 -23.35 -17.40 -3.22
C ALA A 61 -24.30 -16.22 -2.97
N GLU A 62 -25.56 -16.51 -2.59
CA GLU A 62 -26.55 -15.49 -2.23
C GLU A 62 -26.10 -14.71 -0.99
N ARG A 63 -25.73 -15.40 0.10
CA ARG A 63 -25.28 -14.77 1.34
C ARG A 63 -23.98 -13.97 1.15
N ILE A 64 -23.06 -14.46 0.34
CA ILE A 64 -21.85 -13.69 -0.01
C ILE A 64 -22.22 -12.44 -0.82
N THR A 65 -23.19 -12.54 -1.72
CA THR A 65 -23.67 -11.38 -2.50
C THR A 65 -24.36 -10.36 -1.58
N GLU A 66 -25.20 -10.79 -0.64
CA GLU A 66 -25.82 -9.94 0.38
C GLU A 66 -24.77 -9.28 1.26
N PHE A 67 -23.74 -9.99 1.72
CA PHE A 67 -22.61 -9.44 2.44
C PHE A 67 -21.92 -8.33 1.63
N LEU A 68 -21.66 -8.55 0.35
CA LEU A 68 -21.02 -7.56 -0.52
C LEU A 68 -21.91 -6.32 -0.73
N ASN A 69 -23.23 -6.48 -0.79
CA ASN A 69 -24.17 -5.37 -0.87
C ASN A 69 -24.23 -4.60 0.47
N TRP A 70 -24.25 -5.30 1.60
CA TRP A 70 -24.15 -4.70 2.93
C TRP A 70 -22.88 -3.86 3.12
N LEU A 71 -21.75 -4.31 2.57
CA LEU A 71 -20.51 -3.51 2.59
C LEU A 71 -20.66 -2.20 1.81
N GLU A 72 -21.43 -2.16 0.74
CA GLU A 72 -21.66 -0.94 -0.04
C GLU A 72 -22.68 -0.02 0.64
N SER A 73 -23.82 -0.55 1.11
CA SER A 73 -24.91 0.25 1.68
C SER A 73 -24.62 0.73 3.09
N GLU A 74 -24.25 -0.18 4.00
CA GLU A 74 -24.11 0.13 5.42
C GLU A 74 -22.68 0.54 5.80
N CYS A 75 -21.66 -0.03 5.12
CA CYS A 75 -20.27 0.27 5.43
C CYS A 75 -19.65 1.35 4.51
N ASN A 76 -20.42 1.94 3.60
CA ASN A 76 -19.96 2.95 2.64
C ASN A 76 -18.71 2.55 1.84
N ASN A 77 -18.57 1.27 1.53
CA ASN A 77 -17.42 0.79 0.75
C ASN A 77 -17.59 1.14 -0.73
N SER A 78 -16.50 1.63 -1.34
CA SER A 78 -16.47 1.82 -2.80
C SER A 78 -16.53 0.47 -3.53
N ILE A 79 -17.00 0.50 -4.79
CA ILE A 79 -16.99 -0.68 -5.67
C ILE A 79 -15.62 -1.34 -5.76
N SER A 80 -14.54 -0.53 -5.78
CA SER A 80 -13.15 -1.04 -5.78
C SER A 80 -12.84 -1.81 -4.50
N THR A 81 -13.24 -1.30 -3.33
CA THR A 81 -13.05 -1.98 -2.04
C THR A 81 -13.89 -3.24 -1.96
N ARG A 82 -15.14 -3.19 -2.40
CA ARG A 82 -16.04 -4.36 -2.51
C ARG A 82 -15.39 -5.45 -3.36
N ASN A 83 -14.87 -5.10 -4.52
CA ASN A 83 -14.19 -6.05 -5.42
C ASN A 83 -12.91 -6.63 -4.81
N GLN A 84 -12.14 -5.84 -4.09
CA GLN A 84 -10.96 -6.33 -3.36
C GLN A 84 -11.35 -7.37 -2.30
N ARG A 85 -12.47 -7.16 -1.60
CA ARG A 85 -12.99 -8.13 -0.62
C ARG A 85 -13.50 -9.40 -1.30
N LEU A 86 -14.20 -9.27 -2.44
CA LEU A 86 -14.58 -10.43 -3.23
C LEU A 86 -13.36 -11.24 -3.70
N ALA A 87 -12.27 -10.59 -4.09
CA ALA A 87 -11.04 -11.29 -4.45
C ALA A 87 -10.45 -12.11 -3.28
N ALA A 88 -10.53 -11.58 -2.05
CA ALA A 88 -10.14 -12.32 -0.85
C ALA A 88 -11.03 -13.54 -0.62
N ILE A 89 -12.36 -13.37 -0.75
CA ILE A 89 -13.34 -14.47 -0.64
C ILE A 89 -13.07 -15.53 -1.70
N HIS A 90 -12.90 -15.15 -2.96
CA HIS A 90 -12.57 -16.10 -4.02
C HIS A 90 -11.27 -16.85 -3.73
N SER A 91 -10.27 -16.19 -3.14
CA SER A 91 -9.00 -16.85 -2.77
C SER A 91 -9.21 -17.93 -1.71
N LEU A 92 -10.04 -17.67 -0.70
CA LEU A 92 -10.41 -18.64 0.33
C LEU A 92 -11.23 -19.79 -0.26
N PHE A 93 -12.25 -19.50 -1.07
CA PHE A 93 -13.11 -20.55 -1.64
C PHE A 93 -12.37 -21.46 -2.63
N ARG A 94 -11.36 -20.95 -3.36
CA ARG A 94 -10.43 -21.80 -4.12
C ARG A 94 -9.63 -22.75 -3.20
N TYR A 95 -9.21 -22.29 -2.05
CA TYR A 95 -8.53 -23.13 -1.08
C TYR A 95 -9.49 -24.17 -0.48
N ILE A 96 -10.71 -23.78 -0.06
CA ILE A 96 -11.72 -24.68 0.46
C ILE A 96 -12.08 -25.79 -0.55
N GLN A 97 -12.27 -25.42 -1.82
CA GLN A 97 -12.56 -26.37 -2.91
C GLN A 97 -11.50 -27.49 -3.03
N MET A 98 -10.25 -27.17 -2.75
CA MET A 98 -9.15 -28.15 -2.80
C MET A 98 -9.07 -29.01 -1.53
N GLN A 99 -9.55 -28.50 -0.40
CA GLN A 99 -9.47 -29.19 0.89
C GLN A 99 -10.72 -30.05 1.18
N THR A 100 -11.87 -29.68 0.63
CA THR A 100 -13.18 -30.28 0.92
C THR A 100 -13.97 -30.45 -0.38
N PRO A 101 -13.73 -31.57 -1.10
CA PRO A 101 -14.40 -31.85 -2.39
C PRO A 101 -15.92 -31.88 -2.29
N GLU A 102 -16.48 -32.23 -1.13
CA GLU A 102 -17.94 -32.23 -0.87
C GLU A 102 -18.58 -30.86 -1.03
N HIS A 103 -17.83 -29.77 -0.88
CA HIS A 103 -18.30 -28.38 -1.08
C HIS A 103 -18.00 -27.84 -2.47
N MET A 104 -17.53 -28.65 -3.41
CA MET A 104 -17.06 -28.18 -4.72
C MET A 104 -18.11 -27.37 -5.47
N PHE A 105 -19.36 -27.85 -5.54
CA PHE A 105 -20.43 -27.15 -6.24
C PHE A 105 -20.71 -25.77 -5.65
N GLN A 106 -20.83 -25.68 -4.34
CA GLN A 106 -21.04 -24.40 -3.64
C GLN A 106 -19.85 -23.44 -3.86
N CYS A 107 -18.62 -23.96 -3.78
CA CYS A 107 -17.42 -23.16 -4.05
C CYS A 107 -17.45 -22.59 -5.47
N GLN A 108 -17.86 -23.37 -6.47
CA GLN A 108 -18.00 -22.89 -7.85
C GLN A 108 -19.04 -21.79 -7.96
N GLN A 109 -20.18 -21.89 -7.27
CA GLN A 109 -21.20 -20.83 -7.26
C GLN A 109 -20.64 -19.53 -6.68
N VAL A 110 -19.92 -19.58 -5.55
CA VAL A 110 -19.29 -18.39 -4.96
C VAL A 110 -18.21 -17.81 -5.88
N LEU A 111 -17.39 -18.65 -6.50
CA LEU A 111 -16.36 -18.22 -7.46
C LEU A 111 -16.97 -17.62 -8.74
N GLY A 112 -18.23 -17.96 -9.06
CA GLY A 112 -19.00 -17.38 -10.15
C GLY A 112 -19.53 -15.96 -9.90
N ILE A 113 -19.44 -15.42 -8.67
CA ILE A 113 -19.91 -14.06 -8.36
C ILE A 113 -19.06 -13.03 -9.13
N PRO A 114 -19.67 -12.19 -9.98
CA PRO A 114 -18.92 -11.28 -10.84
C PRO A 114 -18.39 -10.06 -10.07
N TYR A 115 -17.26 -9.55 -10.55
CA TYR A 115 -16.79 -8.23 -10.12
C TYR A 115 -17.68 -7.13 -10.72
N LYS A 116 -18.03 -6.13 -9.90
CA LYS A 116 -18.72 -4.93 -10.40
C LYS A 116 -17.74 -4.06 -11.19
N LYS A 117 -18.22 -3.47 -12.28
CA LYS A 117 -17.45 -2.50 -13.07
C LYS A 117 -17.20 -1.25 -12.21
N ALA A 118 -15.96 -1.02 -11.83
CA ALA A 118 -15.55 0.21 -11.14
C ALA A 118 -15.18 1.30 -12.17
N GLY A 119 -15.64 2.52 -11.93
CA GLY A 119 -15.18 3.66 -12.72
C GLY A 119 -13.66 3.85 -12.56
N LYS A 120 -12.97 4.11 -13.65
CA LYS A 120 -11.55 4.49 -13.59
C LYS A 120 -11.45 5.88 -12.95
N ARG A 121 -10.90 5.96 -11.73
CA ARG A 121 -10.50 7.27 -11.18
C ARG A 121 -9.38 7.82 -12.06
N GLN A 122 -9.62 8.97 -12.69
CA GLN A 122 -8.53 9.73 -13.29
C GLN A 122 -7.62 10.21 -12.16
N VAL A 123 -6.38 9.75 -12.18
CA VAL A 123 -5.34 10.26 -11.27
C VAL A 123 -4.88 11.60 -11.87
N GLY A 124 -5.39 12.71 -11.34
CA GLY A 124 -4.87 14.04 -11.69
C GLY A 124 -3.40 14.13 -11.23
N TYR A 125 -2.56 14.74 -12.04
CA TYR A 125 -1.19 15.12 -11.68
C TYR A 125 -1.16 16.58 -11.27
N LEU A 126 -0.17 16.96 -10.47
CA LEU A 126 0.10 18.37 -10.19
C LEU A 126 0.61 19.06 -11.46
N SER A 127 0.23 20.31 -11.66
CA SER A 127 0.86 21.17 -12.67
C SER A 127 2.31 21.46 -12.28
N GLU A 128 3.09 21.97 -13.22
CA GLU A 128 4.49 22.37 -12.92
C GLU A 128 4.54 23.46 -11.85
N ASP A 129 3.64 24.44 -11.91
CA ASP A 129 3.60 25.55 -10.96
C ASP A 129 3.15 25.12 -9.57
N GLU A 130 2.14 24.25 -9.47
CA GLU A 130 1.75 23.63 -8.20
C GLU A 130 2.91 22.83 -7.61
N THR A 131 3.64 22.09 -8.44
CA THR A 131 4.81 21.30 -8.00
C THR A 131 5.93 22.23 -7.50
N LYS A 132 6.28 23.28 -8.25
CA LYS A 132 7.30 24.27 -7.84
C LYS A 132 6.93 24.93 -6.51
N THR A 133 5.68 25.37 -6.38
CA THR A 133 5.15 25.99 -5.16
C THR A 133 5.26 25.03 -3.98
N LEU A 134 4.79 23.80 -4.15
CA LEU A 134 4.83 22.78 -3.10
C LEU A 134 6.27 22.45 -2.62
N LEU A 135 7.22 22.33 -3.55
CA LEU A 135 8.62 22.03 -3.22
C LEU A 135 9.36 23.22 -2.58
N ALA A 136 8.87 24.45 -2.77
CA ALA A 136 9.42 25.66 -2.16
C ALA A 136 8.84 25.96 -0.76
N MET A 137 7.71 25.35 -0.39
CA MET A 137 7.02 25.65 0.87
C MET A 137 7.76 25.29 2.18
N PRO A 138 8.58 24.21 2.24
CA PRO A 138 9.28 23.90 3.48
C PRO A 138 10.25 25.02 3.89
N ASP A 139 10.15 25.47 5.15
CA ASP A 139 11.05 26.49 5.70
C ASP A 139 12.48 25.94 5.86
N THR A 140 13.34 26.30 4.94
CA THR A 140 14.75 25.84 4.88
C THR A 140 15.63 26.38 6.02
N LYS A 141 15.15 27.34 6.82
CA LYS A 141 15.86 27.80 8.01
C LYS A 141 15.85 26.76 9.12
N THR A 142 14.88 25.85 9.10
CA THR A 142 14.73 24.80 10.12
C THR A 142 15.27 23.45 9.61
N ARG A 143 15.89 22.64 10.51
CA ARG A 143 16.31 21.25 10.17
C ARG A 143 15.15 20.42 9.61
N LYS A 144 13.96 20.55 10.24
CA LYS A 144 12.77 19.84 9.79
C LYS A 144 12.35 20.26 8.39
N GLY A 145 12.38 21.56 8.10
CA GLY A 145 12.03 22.06 6.76
C GLY A 145 13.00 21.60 5.68
N ARG A 146 14.32 21.62 5.95
CA ARG A 146 15.33 21.09 5.01
C ARG A 146 15.15 19.59 4.74
N ARG A 147 14.89 18.79 5.79
CA ARG A 147 14.51 17.38 5.63
C ARG A 147 13.27 17.22 4.75
N ASP A 148 12.19 17.95 5.08
CA ASP A 148 10.91 17.85 4.37
C ASP A 148 11.07 18.28 2.91
N GLN A 149 11.85 19.32 2.61
CA GLN A 149 12.16 19.74 1.23
C GLN A 149 12.92 18.65 0.48
N THR A 150 13.97 18.08 1.07
CA THR A 150 14.76 16.99 0.46
C THR A 150 13.86 15.77 0.17
N LEU A 151 13.03 15.39 1.14
CA LEU A 151 12.08 14.28 1.01
C LEU A 151 11.08 14.50 -0.14
N LEU A 152 10.45 15.67 -0.20
CA LEU A 152 9.47 15.98 -1.25
C LEU A 152 10.13 16.07 -2.63
N THR A 153 11.32 16.67 -2.72
CA THR A 153 12.08 16.76 -3.98
C THR A 153 12.49 15.37 -4.47
N LEU A 154 13.00 14.51 -3.58
CA LEU A 154 13.36 13.13 -3.93
C LEU A 154 12.13 12.30 -4.34
N LEU A 155 10.98 12.47 -3.68
CA LEU A 155 9.73 11.80 -4.04
C LEU A 155 9.30 12.17 -5.46
N TYR A 156 9.39 13.45 -5.81
CA TYR A 156 9.04 13.97 -7.15
C TYR A 156 10.01 13.47 -8.21
N ASP A 157 11.31 13.67 -7.98
CA ASP A 157 12.37 13.37 -8.93
C ASP A 157 12.47 11.87 -9.23
N SER A 158 12.50 11.03 -8.19
CA SER A 158 12.67 9.59 -8.35
C SER A 158 11.39 8.85 -8.76
N GLY A 159 10.22 9.48 -8.67
CA GLY A 159 8.94 8.81 -8.86
C GLY A 159 8.73 7.60 -7.93
N ALA A 160 9.39 7.59 -6.78
CA ALA A 160 9.30 6.50 -5.80
C ALA A 160 7.87 6.29 -5.29
N ARG A 161 7.53 5.06 -4.93
CA ARG A 161 6.35 4.83 -4.09
C ARG A 161 6.65 5.29 -2.68
N VAL A 162 5.63 5.78 -1.96
CA VAL A 162 5.82 6.26 -0.58
C VAL A 162 6.48 5.20 0.32
N GLN A 163 6.14 3.94 0.14
CA GLN A 163 6.77 2.86 0.91
C GLN A 163 8.24 2.67 0.52
N GLU A 164 8.57 2.78 -0.77
CA GLU A 164 9.95 2.71 -1.25
C GLU A 164 10.78 3.85 -0.64
N LEU A 165 10.21 5.07 -0.62
CA LEU A 165 10.86 6.23 0.01
C LEU A 165 11.01 6.06 1.53
N ALA A 166 10.00 5.52 2.20
CA ALA A 166 10.04 5.26 3.65
C ALA A 166 11.11 4.21 4.01
N ASP A 167 11.35 3.25 3.12
CA ASP A 167 12.28 2.15 3.35
C ASP A 167 13.72 2.45 2.90
N LEU A 168 13.96 3.63 2.29
CA LEU A 168 15.30 4.04 1.84
C LEU A 168 16.29 4.13 3.01
N ARG A 169 17.47 3.63 2.75
CA ARG A 169 18.66 3.76 3.62
C ARG A 169 19.67 4.71 2.99
N VAL A 170 20.61 5.19 3.77
CA VAL A 170 21.71 6.04 3.28
C VAL A 170 22.49 5.34 2.16
N GLY A 171 22.79 4.05 2.32
CA GLY A 171 23.50 3.25 1.32
C GLY A 171 22.75 2.97 0.02
N ASP A 172 21.45 3.29 -0.05
CA ASP A 172 20.67 3.20 -1.29
C ASP A 172 20.88 4.43 -2.19
N VAL A 173 21.59 5.47 -1.72
CA VAL A 173 21.82 6.72 -2.45
C VAL A 173 23.29 6.83 -2.85
N ARG A 174 23.56 6.90 -4.14
CA ARG A 174 24.89 7.22 -4.67
C ARG A 174 24.87 8.66 -5.17
N LEU A 175 25.74 9.49 -4.59
CA LEU A 175 25.81 10.94 -4.86
C LEU A 175 26.94 11.34 -5.82
N GLU A 176 27.86 10.40 -6.12
CA GLU A 176 28.88 10.55 -7.16
C GLU A 176 28.23 10.38 -8.54
N PHE A 177 28.82 11.08 -9.53
CA PHE A 177 28.34 11.00 -10.91
C PHE A 177 28.52 9.59 -11.51
N PRO A 178 27.50 9.04 -12.19
CA PRO A 178 26.12 9.49 -12.26
C PRO A 178 25.36 9.23 -10.94
N ALA A 179 24.80 10.30 -10.37
CA ALA A 179 24.04 10.22 -9.13
C ALA A 179 22.76 9.43 -9.31
N GLN A 180 22.45 8.53 -8.37
CA GLN A 180 21.28 7.66 -8.47
C GLN A 180 20.76 7.20 -7.12
N VAL A 181 19.49 6.82 -7.07
CA VAL A 181 18.86 6.15 -5.93
C VAL A 181 18.40 4.76 -6.30
N LYS A 182 18.67 3.77 -5.45
CA LYS A 182 18.23 2.39 -5.57
C LYS A 182 16.90 2.21 -4.84
N LEU A 183 15.83 1.96 -5.56
CA LEU A 183 14.49 1.77 -5.02
C LEU A 183 14.12 0.29 -5.02
N THR A 184 13.66 -0.22 -3.86
CA THR A 184 13.21 -1.61 -3.71
C THR A 184 11.69 -1.65 -3.58
N GLY A 185 11.02 -2.24 -4.54
CA GLY A 185 9.56 -2.30 -4.63
C GLY A 185 8.95 -3.66 -4.25
N LYS A 186 7.70 -3.85 -4.63
CA LYS A 186 6.95 -5.10 -4.40
C LYS A 186 7.69 -6.30 -4.98
N GLY A 187 7.79 -7.38 -4.20
CA GLY A 187 8.49 -8.60 -4.60
C GLY A 187 10.02 -8.49 -4.55
N ARG A 188 10.55 -7.53 -3.78
CA ARG A 188 11.99 -7.23 -3.66
C ARG A 188 12.66 -6.87 -5.00
N LYS A 189 11.88 -6.44 -5.98
CA LYS A 189 12.43 -5.95 -7.24
C LYS A 189 13.08 -4.61 -7.02
N THR A 190 14.35 -4.49 -7.38
CA THR A 190 15.12 -3.25 -7.28
C THR A 190 15.20 -2.56 -8.64
N ARG A 191 15.25 -1.22 -8.60
CA ARG A 191 15.58 -0.39 -9.76
C ARG A 191 16.45 0.77 -9.33
N SER A 192 17.41 1.16 -10.15
CA SER A 192 18.17 2.39 -9.97
C SER A 192 17.54 3.51 -10.79
N VAL A 193 17.45 4.68 -10.18
CA VAL A 193 16.85 5.88 -10.77
C VAL A 193 17.89 6.98 -10.75
N PRO A 194 18.25 7.58 -11.90
CA PRO A 194 19.12 8.74 -11.92
C PRO A 194 18.47 9.92 -11.21
N LEU A 195 19.29 10.74 -10.55
CA LEU A 195 18.86 11.92 -9.81
C LEU A 195 19.29 13.20 -10.54
N MET A 196 18.41 14.20 -10.51
CA MET A 196 18.75 15.55 -10.98
C MET A 196 19.80 16.20 -10.07
N ASP A 197 20.62 17.08 -10.61
CA ASP A 197 21.67 17.79 -9.87
C ASP A 197 21.13 18.51 -8.62
N LYS A 198 19.99 19.16 -8.75
CA LYS A 198 19.31 19.85 -7.63
C LYS A 198 18.97 18.87 -6.49
N THR A 199 18.46 17.69 -6.82
CA THR A 199 18.13 16.64 -5.83
C THR A 199 19.39 16.11 -5.17
N THR A 200 20.44 15.92 -5.96
CA THR A 200 21.75 15.45 -5.48
C THR A 200 22.36 16.42 -4.49
N VAL A 201 22.32 17.74 -4.77
CA VAL A 201 22.80 18.78 -3.85
C VAL A 201 22.00 18.79 -2.55
N LEU A 202 20.68 18.72 -2.62
CA LEU A 202 19.82 18.66 -1.42
C LEU A 202 20.12 17.43 -0.56
N LEU A 203 20.32 16.27 -1.18
CA LEU A 203 20.66 15.03 -0.47
C LEU A 203 22.03 15.10 0.17
N LYS A 204 23.06 15.62 -0.52
CA LYS A 204 24.39 15.85 0.06
C LYS A 204 24.33 16.71 1.31
N ASN A 205 23.67 17.87 1.20
CA ASN A 205 23.53 18.78 2.33
C ASN A 205 22.76 18.15 3.50
N TYR A 206 21.70 17.40 3.19
CA TYR A 206 20.88 16.73 4.21
C TYR A 206 21.67 15.62 4.92
N ILE A 207 22.37 14.76 4.19
CA ILE A 207 23.16 13.65 4.76
C ILE A 207 24.29 14.21 5.65
N SER A 208 25.01 15.23 5.19
CA SER A 208 26.06 15.89 5.96
C SER A 208 25.50 16.58 7.21
N GLU A 209 24.38 17.31 7.10
CA GLU A 209 23.71 17.94 8.24
C GLU A 209 23.27 16.93 9.32
N GLN A 210 22.90 15.72 8.89
CA GLN A 210 22.49 14.65 9.80
C GLN A 210 23.69 13.82 10.32
N HIS A 211 24.93 14.10 9.89
CA HIS A 211 26.14 13.34 10.21
C HIS A 211 26.04 11.87 9.83
N LEU A 212 25.52 11.58 8.64
CA LEU A 212 25.31 10.24 8.08
C LEU A 212 26.31 9.92 6.95
N ASP A 213 27.48 10.56 6.96
CA ASP A 213 28.50 10.43 5.91
C ASP A 213 29.43 9.22 6.11
N SER A 214 29.34 8.53 7.26
CA SER A 214 30.21 7.40 7.59
C SER A 214 29.72 6.11 6.93
N PRO A 215 30.61 5.21 6.50
CA PRO A 215 30.25 3.86 6.05
C PRO A 215 29.41 3.07 7.06
N SER A 216 29.54 3.34 8.35
CA SER A 216 28.72 2.75 9.42
C SER A 216 27.23 3.12 9.31
N ASP A 217 26.92 4.22 8.61
CA ASP A 217 25.56 4.76 8.52
C ASP A 217 24.79 4.22 7.29
N PHE A 218 25.42 3.39 6.46
CA PHE A 218 24.79 2.87 5.24
C PHE A 218 23.45 2.16 5.49
N GLU A 219 23.31 1.48 6.62
CA GLU A 219 22.08 0.82 7.03
C GLU A 219 21.08 1.76 7.74
N HIS A 220 21.51 3.00 8.06
CA HIS A 220 20.64 3.97 8.71
C HIS A 220 19.50 4.40 7.77
N PRO A 221 18.26 4.54 8.27
CA PRO A 221 17.15 5.09 7.47
C PRO A 221 17.51 6.48 6.95
N LEU A 222 17.29 6.72 5.64
CA LEU A 222 17.58 8.04 5.05
C LEU A 222 16.73 9.14 5.68
N PHE A 223 15.43 8.88 5.90
CA PHE A 223 14.51 9.84 6.52
C PHE A 223 13.95 9.31 7.84
N TYR A 224 14.11 10.09 8.90
CA TYR A 224 13.68 9.76 10.24
C TYR A 224 13.05 10.95 10.98
N ASN A 225 12.35 10.67 12.06
CA ASN A 225 11.69 11.67 12.89
C ASN A 225 12.65 12.20 13.98
N SER A 226 12.18 13.16 14.80
CA SER A 226 12.96 13.73 15.91
C SER A 226 13.36 12.73 17.00
N GLN A 227 12.77 11.55 17.03
CA GLN A 227 13.10 10.45 17.94
C GLN A 227 14.14 9.47 17.31
N GLY A 228 14.69 9.78 16.14
CA GLY A 228 15.59 8.88 15.41
C GLY A 228 14.91 7.68 14.75
N LYS A 229 13.58 7.58 14.80
CA LYS A 229 12.84 6.47 14.18
C LYS A 229 12.55 6.76 12.71
N LYS A 230 12.70 5.75 11.88
CA LYS A 230 12.35 5.77 10.45
C LYS A 230 10.98 6.42 10.22
N LEU A 231 10.86 7.29 9.21
CA LEU A 231 9.56 7.82 8.80
C LEU A 231 8.72 6.70 8.22
N THR A 232 7.47 6.63 8.67
CA THR A 232 6.49 5.69 8.14
C THR A 232 5.82 6.24 6.88
N ARG A 233 5.17 5.37 6.12
CA ARG A 233 4.31 5.77 4.99
C ARG A 233 3.30 6.86 5.39
N GLN A 234 2.67 6.73 6.57
CA GLN A 234 1.72 7.72 7.07
C GLN A 234 2.42 9.04 7.42
N GLY A 235 3.63 8.97 8.01
CA GLY A 235 4.44 10.16 8.30
C GLY A 235 4.79 10.95 7.04
N ILE A 236 5.20 10.27 5.96
CA ILE A 236 5.50 10.90 4.68
C ILE A 236 4.23 11.50 4.05
N ALA A 237 3.12 10.77 4.07
CA ALA A 237 1.84 11.25 3.57
C ALA A 237 1.35 12.49 4.36
N TYR A 238 1.57 12.52 5.67
CA TYR A 238 1.28 13.68 6.52
C TYR A 238 2.14 14.90 6.13
N VAL A 239 3.46 14.71 5.93
CA VAL A 239 4.36 15.78 5.48
C VAL A 239 3.86 16.37 4.16
N LEU A 240 3.56 15.51 3.19
CA LEU A 240 3.04 15.95 1.89
C LEU A 240 1.73 16.72 2.04
N LYS A 241 0.77 16.19 2.80
CA LYS A 241 -0.52 16.83 3.02
C LYS A 241 -0.38 18.19 3.68
N LYS A 242 0.46 18.29 4.74
CA LYS A 242 0.72 19.56 5.46
C LYS A 242 1.12 20.69 4.50
N TYR A 243 2.03 20.44 3.58
CA TYR A 243 2.50 21.48 2.65
C TYR A 243 1.51 21.72 1.49
N ALA A 244 0.80 20.70 1.06
CA ALA A 244 -0.25 20.85 0.06
C ALA A 244 -1.43 21.68 0.56
N ASP A 245 -1.87 21.43 1.80
CA ASP A 245 -2.93 22.23 2.43
C ASP A 245 -2.50 23.72 2.54
N ALA A 246 -1.24 23.98 2.87
CA ALA A 246 -0.67 25.35 2.90
C ALA A 246 -0.61 26.01 1.50
N CYS A 247 -0.52 25.24 0.43
CA CYS A 247 -0.57 25.71 -0.96
C CYS A 247 -2.00 25.73 -1.53
N ALA A 248 -3.03 25.44 -0.74
CA ALA A 248 -4.42 25.27 -1.20
C ALA A 248 -4.58 24.19 -2.30
N ILE A 249 -3.67 23.23 -2.40
CA ILE A 249 -3.73 22.09 -3.34
C ILE A 249 -4.71 21.05 -2.79
N LYS A 250 -5.88 20.93 -3.44
CA LYS A 250 -6.91 19.98 -3.04
C LYS A 250 -6.56 18.54 -3.45
N GLU A 251 -6.95 17.57 -2.62
CA GLU A 251 -6.88 16.13 -2.93
C GLU A 251 -5.50 15.61 -3.36
N ILE A 252 -4.44 16.03 -2.67
CA ILE A 252 -3.11 15.50 -2.96
C ILE A 252 -2.96 14.06 -2.44
N SER A 253 -2.28 13.26 -3.24
CA SER A 253 -1.79 11.96 -2.81
C SER A 253 -0.35 11.78 -3.29
N PRO A 254 0.45 10.93 -2.64
CA PRO A 254 1.81 10.67 -3.10
C PRO A 254 1.90 10.14 -4.55
N HIS A 255 0.81 9.53 -5.05
CA HIS A 255 0.75 9.10 -6.45
C HIS A 255 0.59 10.28 -7.42
N LYS A 256 -0.10 11.36 -7.01
CA LYS A 256 -0.24 12.59 -7.80
C LYS A 256 1.07 13.40 -7.87
N MET A 257 1.96 13.20 -6.89
CA MET A 257 3.27 13.86 -6.82
C MET A 257 4.30 13.29 -7.82
N ARG A 258 4.06 12.13 -8.40
CA ARG A 258 4.99 11.51 -9.35
C ARG A 258 5.08 12.34 -10.63
N ASN A 259 6.31 12.57 -11.09
CA ASN A 259 6.54 13.19 -12.38
C ASN A 259 5.85 12.37 -13.50
N PRO A 260 4.89 12.94 -14.25
CA PRO A 260 4.20 12.20 -15.32
C PRO A 260 5.14 11.80 -16.46
N ASN A 261 6.27 12.49 -16.62
CA ASN A 261 7.28 12.21 -17.64
C ASN A 261 8.33 11.19 -17.19
N PHE A 262 8.27 10.73 -15.95
CA PHE A 262 9.24 9.78 -15.38
C PHE A 262 9.39 8.51 -16.23
N ASN A 263 8.28 7.95 -16.74
CA ASN A 263 8.32 6.76 -17.60
C ASN A 263 8.94 7.03 -18.99
N LYS A 264 8.98 8.28 -19.44
CA LYS A 264 9.61 8.65 -20.75
C LYS A 264 11.12 8.81 -20.60
N ILE A 265 11.62 9.23 -19.44
CA ILE A 265 13.06 9.40 -19.19
C ILE A 265 13.78 8.05 -19.07
N GLN A 266 13.12 7.00 -18.55
CA GLN A 266 13.70 5.65 -18.45
C GLN A 266 13.90 4.94 -19.79
N THR A 267 13.33 5.45 -20.89
CA THR A 267 13.46 4.85 -22.23
C THR A 267 14.71 5.35 -22.99
N PHE A 268 15.47 6.26 -22.41
CA PHE A 268 16.64 6.90 -23.06
C PHE A 268 17.99 6.60 -22.39
N TYR A 269 18.03 5.66 -21.41
CA TYR A 269 19.29 5.19 -20.81
C TYR A 269 19.37 3.66 -20.75
#